data_b4e90f682c966b360d8532ab4e5d674e
#
_entry.id   b4e90f682c966b360d8532ab4e5d674e
#
_cell.length_a   1.000
_cell.length_b   1.000
_cell.length_c   1.000
_cell.angle_alpha   90.00
_cell.angle_beta   90.00
_cell.angle_gamma   90.00
#
_symmetry.space_group_name_H-M   'P 1'
#
loop_
_entity.id
_entity.type
_entity.pdbx_description
1 polymer ?
#
loop_
_entity_poly.entity_id
_entity_poly.type
_entity_poly.pdbx_seq_one_letter_code
_entity_poly.pdbx_strand_id
1 'polypeptide(L)'
;MQSDVDAVEAELLTARQTLSQVEASRTSYRRMLEVFIGQPLTDKTLTRPAMVEVASRTSLRPELAMFEAQSNILSAQRNAITASVMPRFSAFVQGYYGYPGLDMFNSMVSAEWTLNAIVGVRMSWNIGAFYTKKNNLNKLDVAERQISVQRDIFLFNTQMQTTQDDGEIARLRSALEDDNRIVKLRRSVRMVAESRLENGVIDATDLLRKIADETTATLNRSTHEIELLQATYRLKTTLNQ
;
A
#
# COMPACT_ATOMS: atom_id res chain seq x y z
N MET A 1 3.55 43.02 -40.64
CA MET A 1 2.70 43.72 -39.62
C MET A 1 1.42 42.97 -39.28
N GLN A 2 0.48 42.66 -40.22
CA GLN A 2 -0.73 41.92 -39.86
C GLN A 2 -0.41 40.47 -39.39
N SER A 3 0.46 39.79 -40.12
CA SER A 3 0.93 38.44 -39.81
C SER A 3 1.56 38.31 -38.45
N ASP A 4 2.27 39.34 -37.96
CA ASP A 4 2.92 39.33 -36.65
C ASP A 4 1.90 39.51 -35.50
N VAL A 5 0.86 40.33 -35.77
CA VAL A 5 -0.26 40.51 -34.86
C VAL A 5 -1.05 39.20 -34.73
N ASP A 6 -1.36 38.56 -35.86
CA ASP A 6 -2.08 37.29 -35.90
C ASP A 6 -1.28 36.16 -35.17
N ALA A 7 0.06 36.17 -35.33
CA ALA A 7 0.93 35.20 -34.63
C ALA A 7 0.90 35.41 -33.12
N VAL A 8 0.99 36.67 -32.67
CA VAL A 8 0.91 36.99 -31.22
C VAL A 8 -0.46 36.62 -30.62
N GLU A 9 -1.54 36.89 -31.37
CA GLU A 9 -2.89 36.55 -30.95
C GLU A 9 -3.07 35.02 -30.85
N ALA A 10 -2.56 34.25 -31.82
CA ALA A 10 -2.58 32.78 -31.77
C ALA A 10 -1.84 32.21 -30.54
N GLU A 11 -0.64 32.75 -30.24
CA GLU A 11 0.11 32.35 -29.04
C GLU A 11 -0.63 32.72 -27.73
N LEU A 12 -1.27 33.89 -27.67
CA LEU A 12 -2.08 34.31 -26.54
C LEU A 12 -3.27 33.35 -26.32
N LEU A 13 -3.97 32.97 -27.39
CA LEU A 13 -5.09 32.02 -27.31
C LEU A 13 -4.61 30.63 -26.88
N THR A 14 -3.48 30.18 -27.37
CA THR A 14 -2.86 28.90 -26.98
C THR A 14 -2.48 28.91 -25.46
N ALA A 15 -1.88 29.99 -25.00
CA ALA A 15 -1.55 30.15 -23.59
C ALA A 15 -2.81 30.15 -22.69
N ARG A 16 -3.90 30.83 -23.14
CA ARG A 16 -5.19 30.81 -22.42
C ARG A 16 -5.82 29.43 -22.36
N GLN A 17 -5.77 28.67 -23.45
CA GLN A 17 -6.27 27.27 -23.48
C GLN A 17 -5.49 26.39 -22.50
N THR A 18 -4.15 26.51 -22.50
CA THR A 18 -3.28 25.77 -21.59
C THR A 18 -3.59 26.11 -20.13
N LEU A 19 -3.76 27.41 -19.83
CA LEU A 19 -4.13 27.86 -18.47
C LEU A 19 -5.47 27.26 -18.05
N SER A 20 -6.49 27.36 -18.89
CA SER A 20 -7.82 26.80 -18.60
C SER A 20 -7.77 25.29 -18.35
N GLN A 21 -6.98 24.55 -19.13
CA GLN A 21 -6.78 23.11 -18.97
C GLN A 21 -6.12 22.78 -17.61
N VAL A 22 -5.08 23.54 -17.23
CA VAL A 22 -4.38 23.36 -15.96
C VAL A 22 -5.29 23.67 -14.77
N GLU A 23 -6.08 24.74 -14.86
CA GLU A 23 -7.06 25.13 -13.82
C GLU A 23 -8.17 24.08 -13.66
N ALA A 24 -8.70 23.54 -14.75
CA ALA A 24 -9.68 22.47 -14.73
C ALA A 24 -9.09 21.18 -14.10
N SER A 25 -7.86 20.82 -14.48
CA SER A 25 -7.15 19.66 -13.91
C SER A 25 -6.90 19.85 -12.40
N ARG A 26 -6.42 21.03 -11.99
CA ARG A 26 -6.22 21.37 -10.58
C ARG A 26 -7.52 21.23 -9.79
N THR A 27 -8.62 21.74 -10.31
CA THR A 27 -9.94 21.66 -9.67
C THR A 27 -10.40 20.20 -9.54
N SER A 28 -10.21 19.40 -10.59
CA SER A 28 -10.53 17.97 -10.59
C SER A 28 -9.72 17.21 -9.54
N TYR A 29 -8.38 17.36 -9.53
CA TYR A 29 -7.53 16.69 -8.54
C TYR A 29 -7.83 17.14 -7.11
N ARG A 30 -8.17 18.41 -6.90
CA ARG A 30 -8.58 18.91 -5.59
C ARG A 30 -9.85 18.22 -5.11
N ARG A 31 -10.87 18.09 -5.97
CA ARG A 31 -12.11 17.37 -5.65
C ARG A 31 -11.87 15.89 -5.37
N MET A 32 -11.00 15.25 -6.15
CA MET A 32 -10.61 13.85 -5.90
C MET A 32 -9.97 13.70 -4.51
N LEU A 33 -9.10 14.64 -4.12
CA LEU A 33 -8.47 14.64 -2.81
C LEU A 33 -9.48 14.90 -1.68
N GLU A 34 -10.46 15.80 -1.88
CA GLU A 34 -11.58 16.03 -0.94
C GLU A 34 -12.38 14.77 -0.68
N VAL A 35 -12.69 14.02 -1.75
CA VAL A 35 -13.40 12.73 -1.64
C VAL A 35 -12.55 11.71 -0.89
N PHE A 36 -11.25 11.65 -1.19
CA PHE A 36 -10.33 10.70 -0.56
C PHE A 36 -10.13 10.97 0.94
N ILE A 37 -10.04 12.25 1.33
CA ILE A 37 -9.84 12.67 2.74
C ILE A 37 -11.17 12.74 3.50
N GLY A 38 -12.30 12.85 2.79
CA GLY A 38 -13.62 13.05 3.41
C GLY A 38 -13.84 14.45 3.99
N GLN A 39 -13.03 15.45 3.58
CA GLN A 39 -13.10 16.82 4.07
C GLN A 39 -12.98 17.82 2.92
N PRO A 40 -13.72 18.97 2.95
CA PRO A 40 -13.57 20.01 1.96
C PRO A 40 -12.22 20.71 2.11
N LEU A 41 -11.60 21.02 0.97
CA LEU A 41 -10.32 21.73 0.88
C LEU A 41 -10.45 23.15 0.33
N THR A 42 -11.65 23.69 0.29
CA THR A 42 -11.99 24.96 -0.41
C THR A 42 -11.10 26.12 0.01
N ASP A 43 -10.79 26.23 1.31
CA ASP A 43 -10.02 27.35 1.88
C ASP A 43 -8.60 26.95 2.32
N LYS A 44 -8.15 25.71 1.99
CA LYS A 44 -6.82 25.24 2.38
C LYS A 44 -5.81 25.40 1.25
N THR A 45 -4.70 26.05 1.54
CA THR A 45 -3.54 26.08 0.64
C THR A 45 -2.83 24.75 0.70
N LEU A 46 -2.74 24.06 -0.44
CA LEU A 46 -1.97 22.81 -0.55
C LEU A 46 -0.48 23.18 -0.63
N THR A 47 0.29 22.72 0.34
CA THR A 47 1.75 22.90 0.35
C THR A 47 2.41 21.71 -0.34
N ARG A 48 3.53 21.98 -1.02
CA ARG A 48 4.37 20.93 -1.58
C ARG A 48 4.92 20.07 -0.44
N PRO A 49 4.84 18.72 -0.54
CA PRO A 49 5.45 17.86 0.46
C PRO A 49 6.98 18.01 0.46
N ALA A 50 7.60 17.82 1.64
CA ALA A 50 9.04 17.85 1.76
C ALA A 50 9.68 16.63 1.04
N MET A 51 10.89 16.81 0.51
CA MET A 51 11.69 15.70 0.03
C MET A 51 12.04 14.80 1.21
N VAL A 52 11.69 13.53 1.11
CA VAL A 52 11.97 12.51 2.13
C VAL A 52 13.09 11.60 1.62
N GLU A 53 14.09 11.38 2.46
CA GLU A 53 15.10 10.36 2.18
C GLU A 53 14.65 9.03 2.75
N VAL A 54 14.66 8.00 1.91
CA VAL A 54 14.40 6.62 2.33
C VAL A 54 15.73 6.03 2.81
N ALA A 55 15.90 6.00 4.14
CA ALA A 55 17.18 5.64 4.78
C ALA A 55 17.48 4.14 4.71
N SER A 56 16.48 3.29 4.66
CA SER A 56 16.63 1.83 4.65
C SER A 56 15.92 1.21 3.45
N ARG A 57 16.46 0.11 2.94
CA ARG A 57 15.81 -0.72 1.90
C ARG A 57 15.08 -1.93 2.50
N THR A 58 14.99 -2.00 3.83
CA THR A 58 14.24 -3.06 4.51
C THR A 58 12.74 -2.77 4.40
N SER A 59 12.01 -3.74 3.91
CA SER A 59 10.54 -3.64 3.85
C SER A 59 9.93 -3.88 5.24
N LEU A 60 9.13 -2.94 5.71
CA LEU A 60 8.35 -3.02 6.95
C LEU A 60 6.86 -3.32 6.66
N ARG A 61 6.59 -3.96 5.54
CA ARG A 61 5.23 -4.21 5.09
C ARG A 61 4.47 -5.18 6.02
N PRO A 62 3.24 -4.84 6.40
CA PRO A 62 2.43 -5.65 7.33
C PRO A 62 2.08 -7.03 6.76
N GLU A 63 2.15 -7.23 5.44
CA GLU A 63 1.95 -8.52 4.79
C GLU A 63 2.98 -9.57 5.25
N LEU A 64 4.18 -9.15 5.66
CA LEU A 64 5.18 -10.08 6.22
C LEU A 64 4.71 -10.66 7.55
N ALA A 65 4.12 -9.85 8.42
CA ALA A 65 3.53 -10.31 9.67
C ALA A 65 2.31 -11.22 9.42
N MET A 66 1.55 -10.98 8.34
CA MET A 66 0.46 -11.86 7.93
C MET A 66 0.96 -13.27 7.58
N PHE A 67 2.04 -13.38 6.79
CA PHE A 67 2.62 -14.70 6.47
C PHE A 67 3.12 -15.42 7.71
N GLU A 68 3.73 -14.70 8.65
CA GLU A 68 4.15 -15.26 9.94
C GLU A 68 2.94 -15.74 10.76
N ALA A 69 1.88 -14.97 10.85
CA ALA A 69 0.65 -15.36 11.53
C ALA A 69 0.02 -16.61 10.89
N GLN A 70 0.01 -16.72 9.56
CA GLN A 70 -0.47 -17.91 8.86
C GLN A 70 0.38 -19.16 9.20
N SER A 71 1.71 -19.03 9.24
CA SER A 71 2.60 -20.14 9.65
C SER A 71 2.33 -20.57 11.10
N ASN A 72 2.10 -19.60 11.99
CA ASN A 72 1.76 -19.89 13.39
C ASN A 72 0.42 -20.64 13.53
N ILE A 73 -0.57 -20.32 12.67
CA ILE A 73 -1.84 -21.08 12.61
C ILE A 73 -1.58 -22.53 12.20
N LEU A 74 -0.75 -22.79 11.19
CA LEU A 74 -0.41 -24.15 10.78
C LEU A 74 0.31 -24.92 11.90
N SER A 75 1.20 -24.26 12.64
CA SER A 75 1.86 -24.83 13.81
C SER A 75 0.86 -25.23 14.89
N ALA A 76 -0.13 -24.39 15.19
CA ALA A 76 -1.19 -24.69 16.13
C ALA A 76 -2.06 -25.87 15.64
N GLN A 77 -2.38 -25.92 14.35
CA GLN A 77 -3.11 -27.05 13.75
C GLN A 77 -2.31 -28.36 13.83
N ARG A 78 -0.99 -28.31 13.62
CA ARG A 78 -0.09 -29.48 13.79
C ARG A 78 -0.16 -30.02 15.21
N ASN A 79 -0.13 -29.13 16.22
CA ASN A 79 -0.28 -29.49 17.61
C ASN A 79 -1.66 -30.10 17.91
N ALA A 80 -2.73 -29.54 17.33
CA ALA A 80 -4.08 -30.06 17.46
C ALA A 80 -4.23 -31.47 16.87
N ILE A 81 -3.66 -31.73 15.68
CA ILE A 81 -3.63 -33.05 15.05
C ILE A 81 -2.87 -34.05 15.94
N THR A 82 -1.74 -33.62 16.50
CA THR A 82 -0.94 -34.47 17.41
C THR A 82 -1.69 -34.78 18.70
N ALA A 83 -2.37 -33.79 19.28
CA ALA A 83 -3.19 -33.97 20.47
C ALA A 83 -4.43 -34.82 20.22
N SER A 84 -4.98 -34.83 18.98
CA SER A 84 -6.20 -35.59 18.64
C SER A 84 -6.02 -37.11 18.73
N VAL A 85 -4.78 -37.61 18.64
CA VAL A 85 -4.46 -39.03 18.77
C VAL A 85 -4.08 -39.44 20.19
N MET A 86 -4.04 -38.50 21.15
CA MET A 86 -3.77 -38.80 22.54
C MET A 86 -5.06 -39.17 23.28
N PRO A 87 -5.01 -40.08 24.25
CA PRO A 87 -6.15 -40.37 25.13
C PRO A 87 -6.50 -39.12 25.96
N ARG A 88 -7.80 -38.85 26.08
CA ARG A 88 -8.34 -37.77 26.89
C ARG A 88 -8.94 -38.33 28.15
N PHE A 89 -8.55 -37.80 29.26
CA PHE A 89 -9.11 -38.10 30.58
C PHE A 89 -9.95 -36.91 31.02
N SER A 90 -11.16 -37.18 31.51
CA SER A 90 -12.06 -36.19 32.08
C SER A 90 -12.67 -36.72 33.38
N ALA A 91 -12.69 -35.89 34.41
CA ALA A 91 -13.47 -36.14 35.62
C ALA A 91 -14.86 -35.54 35.40
N PHE A 92 -15.87 -36.24 35.91
CA PHE A 92 -17.24 -35.71 35.87
C PHE A 92 -17.90 -35.92 37.20
N VAL A 93 -18.77 -34.99 37.56
CA VAL A 93 -19.67 -35.06 38.71
C VAL A 93 -21.07 -34.76 38.16
N GLN A 94 -22.00 -35.65 38.45
CA GLN A 94 -23.40 -35.48 38.09
C GLN A 94 -24.24 -35.65 39.35
N GLY A 95 -25.06 -34.68 39.65
CA GLY A 95 -26.00 -34.75 40.77
C GLY A 95 -27.43 -34.51 40.27
N TYR A 96 -28.38 -35.22 40.81
CA TYR A 96 -29.79 -34.95 40.62
C TYR A 96 -30.61 -35.23 41.87
N TYR A 97 -31.69 -34.51 42.03
CA TYR A 97 -32.68 -34.76 43.05
C TYR A 97 -33.94 -35.29 42.39
N GLY A 98 -34.34 -36.52 42.73
CA GLY A 98 -35.46 -37.16 42.05
C GLY A 98 -35.81 -38.54 42.58
N TYR A 99 -36.85 -39.10 41.96
CA TYR A 99 -37.33 -40.44 42.17
C TYR A 99 -37.48 -41.15 40.83
N PRO A 100 -37.02 -42.41 40.64
CA PRO A 100 -36.26 -43.23 41.57
C PRO A 100 -34.81 -42.75 41.78
N GLY A 101 -34.26 -42.97 42.97
CA GLY A 101 -32.85 -42.73 43.26
C GLY A 101 -31.92 -43.76 42.65
N LEU A 102 -30.59 -43.58 42.81
CA LEU A 102 -29.58 -44.53 42.37
C LEU A 102 -29.66 -45.89 43.01
N ASP A 103 -30.16 -45.94 44.26
CA ASP A 103 -30.50 -47.15 44.94
C ASP A 103 -31.93 -47.56 44.53
N MET A 104 -32.02 -48.32 43.45
CA MET A 104 -33.31 -48.75 42.91
C MET A 104 -34.15 -49.61 43.88
N PHE A 105 -33.52 -50.45 44.71
CA PHE A 105 -34.24 -51.31 45.67
C PHE A 105 -34.91 -50.49 46.76
N ASN A 106 -34.18 -49.56 47.39
CA ASN A 106 -34.75 -48.68 48.40
C ASN A 106 -35.77 -47.73 47.81
N SER A 107 -35.53 -47.20 46.63
CA SER A 107 -36.46 -46.33 45.90
C SER A 107 -37.77 -47.04 45.53
N MET A 108 -37.75 -48.31 45.19
CA MET A 108 -38.99 -49.07 44.92
C MET A 108 -39.83 -49.33 46.15
N VAL A 109 -39.21 -49.40 47.33
CA VAL A 109 -39.92 -49.68 48.61
C VAL A 109 -40.41 -48.41 49.28
N SER A 110 -39.61 -47.32 49.30
CA SER A 110 -39.92 -46.10 50.03
C SER A 110 -40.56 -44.99 49.24
N ALA A 111 -40.53 -45.00 47.92
CA ALA A 111 -41.10 -43.97 47.02
C ALA A 111 -40.70 -42.50 47.39
N GLU A 112 -39.51 -42.32 47.96
CA GLU A 112 -39.03 -41.01 48.41
C GLU A 112 -38.10 -40.33 47.43
N TRP A 113 -38.17 -39.02 47.35
CA TRP A 113 -37.25 -38.20 46.58
C TRP A 113 -35.91 -38.12 47.27
N THR A 114 -34.84 -38.51 46.58
CA THR A 114 -33.49 -38.57 47.17
C THR A 114 -32.51 -37.72 46.38
N LEU A 115 -31.49 -37.20 47.04
CA LEU A 115 -30.34 -36.55 46.45
C LEU A 115 -29.36 -37.65 46.02
N ASN A 116 -29.05 -37.65 44.73
CA ASN A 116 -28.17 -38.64 44.13
C ASN A 116 -26.96 -37.95 43.52
N ALA A 117 -25.77 -38.53 43.64
CA ALA A 117 -24.54 -38.02 43.08
C ALA A 117 -23.70 -39.17 42.48
N ILE A 118 -23.17 -38.95 41.30
CA ILE A 118 -22.22 -39.83 40.64
C ILE A 118 -20.95 -39.06 40.39
N VAL A 119 -19.83 -39.60 40.82
CA VAL A 119 -18.49 -39.06 40.55
C VAL A 119 -17.72 -40.12 39.77
N GLY A 120 -17.07 -39.72 38.69
CA GLY A 120 -16.32 -40.69 37.92
C GLY A 120 -15.24 -40.06 37.06
N VAL A 121 -14.43 -40.93 36.46
CA VAL A 121 -13.41 -40.58 35.48
C VAL A 121 -13.78 -41.26 34.18
N ARG A 122 -13.74 -40.48 33.09
CA ARG A 122 -13.99 -40.99 31.74
C ARG A 122 -12.71 -40.88 30.94
N MET A 123 -12.31 -41.96 30.28
CA MET A 123 -11.26 -41.95 29.25
C MET A 123 -11.91 -42.07 27.87
N SER A 124 -11.50 -41.21 26.95
CA SER A 124 -11.86 -41.30 25.52
C SER A 124 -10.61 -41.29 24.69
N TRP A 125 -10.52 -42.24 23.73
CA TRP A 125 -9.36 -42.36 22.86
C TRP A 125 -9.81 -42.63 21.42
N ASN A 126 -9.40 -41.69 20.49
CA ASN A 126 -9.71 -41.84 19.08
C ASN A 126 -8.57 -42.56 18.37
N ILE A 127 -8.59 -43.88 18.40
CA ILE A 127 -7.59 -44.76 17.75
C ILE A 127 -7.64 -44.57 16.24
N GLY A 128 -8.82 -44.33 15.63
CA GLY A 128 -8.98 -44.11 14.20
C GLY A 128 -8.19 -42.90 13.66
N ALA A 129 -7.93 -41.90 14.48
CA ALA A 129 -7.15 -40.72 14.10
C ALA A 129 -5.69 -41.04 13.73
N PHE A 130 -5.13 -42.15 14.21
CA PHE A 130 -3.77 -42.58 13.83
C PHE A 130 -3.64 -42.88 12.34
N TYR A 131 -4.67 -43.47 11.70
CA TYR A 131 -4.63 -43.79 10.27
C TYR A 131 -4.53 -42.54 9.39
N THR A 132 -5.14 -41.46 9.81
CA THR A 132 -5.17 -40.19 9.04
C THR A 132 -4.12 -39.18 9.45
N LYS A 133 -3.48 -39.35 10.62
CA LYS A 133 -2.51 -38.41 11.20
C LYS A 133 -1.42 -38.02 10.20
N LYS A 134 -0.74 -39.01 9.61
CA LYS A 134 0.37 -38.77 8.67
C LYS A 134 -0.07 -37.94 7.48
N ASN A 135 -1.20 -38.29 6.88
CA ASN A 135 -1.73 -37.56 5.73
C ASN A 135 -2.14 -36.14 6.07
N ASN A 136 -2.73 -35.93 7.26
CA ASN A 136 -3.11 -34.61 7.73
C ASN A 136 -1.87 -33.75 8.02
N LEU A 137 -0.80 -34.30 8.60
CA LEU A 137 0.47 -33.60 8.79
C LEU A 137 1.12 -33.26 7.45
N ASN A 138 1.14 -34.18 6.48
CA ASN A 138 1.68 -33.89 5.15
C ASN A 138 0.92 -32.77 4.44
N LYS A 139 -0.41 -32.67 4.62
CA LYS A 139 -1.20 -31.54 4.09
C LYS A 139 -0.74 -30.22 4.69
N LEU A 140 -0.45 -30.17 5.99
CA LEU A 140 0.08 -28.96 6.64
C LEU A 140 1.49 -28.61 6.14
N ASP A 141 2.35 -29.62 5.90
CA ASP A 141 3.68 -29.39 5.33
C ASP A 141 3.60 -28.78 3.92
N VAL A 142 2.65 -29.22 3.10
CA VAL A 142 2.40 -28.62 1.77
C VAL A 142 1.87 -27.20 1.92
N ALA A 143 0.92 -26.96 2.84
CA ALA A 143 0.39 -25.62 3.10
C ALA A 143 1.48 -24.66 3.60
N GLU A 144 2.38 -25.11 4.46
CA GLU A 144 3.52 -24.31 4.95
C GLU A 144 4.47 -23.92 3.83
N ARG A 145 4.81 -24.88 2.95
CA ARG A 145 5.59 -24.59 1.73
C ARG A 145 4.89 -23.58 0.82
N GLN A 146 3.57 -23.69 0.67
CA GLN A 146 2.79 -22.74 -0.12
C GLN A 146 2.87 -21.31 0.46
N ILE A 147 2.77 -21.14 1.79
CA ILE A 147 2.94 -19.84 2.46
C ILE A 147 4.36 -19.32 2.23
N SER A 148 5.39 -20.17 2.38
CA SER A 148 6.79 -19.76 2.12
C SER A 148 6.96 -19.26 0.69
N VAL A 149 6.46 -19.99 -0.31
CA VAL A 149 6.54 -19.55 -1.72
C VAL A 149 5.80 -18.25 -1.96
N GLN A 150 4.60 -18.06 -1.39
CA GLN A 150 3.86 -16.82 -1.49
C GLN A 150 4.63 -15.63 -0.88
N ARG A 151 5.27 -15.84 0.28
CA ARG A 151 6.15 -14.84 0.90
C ARG A 151 7.33 -14.50 0.00
N ASP A 152 7.97 -15.50 -0.59
CA ASP A 152 9.14 -15.29 -1.46
C ASP A 152 8.75 -14.54 -2.74
N ILE A 153 7.60 -14.86 -3.34
CA ILE A 153 7.04 -14.12 -4.47
C ILE A 153 6.75 -12.65 -4.07
N PHE A 154 6.16 -12.44 -2.89
CA PHE A 154 5.89 -11.10 -2.39
C PHE A 154 7.18 -10.28 -2.21
N LEU A 155 8.22 -10.86 -1.60
CA LEU A 155 9.51 -10.22 -1.41
C LEU A 155 10.19 -9.92 -2.75
N PHE A 156 10.15 -10.86 -3.69
CA PHE A 156 10.69 -10.67 -5.04
C PHE A 156 9.99 -9.50 -5.77
N ASN A 157 8.66 -9.46 -5.76
CA ASN A 157 7.89 -8.38 -6.37
C ASN A 157 8.19 -7.03 -5.72
N THR A 158 8.30 -7.00 -4.38
CA THR A 158 8.67 -5.79 -3.63
C THR A 158 10.07 -5.32 -4.03
N GLN A 159 11.03 -6.23 -4.17
CA GLN A 159 12.39 -5.89 -4.60
C GLN A 159 12.43 -5.38 -6.03
N MET A 160 11.69 -6.02 -6.95
CA MET A 160 11.57 -5.54 -8.35
C MET A 160 11.01 -4.12 -8.40
N GLN A 161 9.93 -3.85 -7.66
CA GLN A 161 9.34 -2.52 -7.59
C GLN A 161 10.31 -1.49 -7.00
N THR A 162 11.00 -1.84 -5.92
CA THR A 162 12.00 -0.98 -5.29
C THR A 162 13.14 -0.64 -6.26
N THR A 163 13.62 -1.64 -7.02
CA THR A 163 14.68 -1.43 -8.03
C THR A 163 14.21 -0.49 -9.15
N GLN A 164 12.97 -0.65 -9.60
CA GLN A 164 12.38 0.23 -10.61
C GLN A 164 12.25 1.67 -10.09
N ASP A 165 11.73 1.85 -8.87
CA ASP A 165 11.56 3.15 -8.23
C ASP A 165 12.92 3.84 -7.99
N ASP A 166 13.97 3.10 -7.58
CA ASP A 166 15.33 3.62 -7.43
C ASP A 166 15.92 4.09 -8.76
N GLY A 167 15.72 3.32 -9.83
CA GLY A 167 16.14 3.71 -11.19
C GLY A 167 15.46 5.00 -11.66
N GLU A 168 14.16 5.12 -11.41
CA GLU A 168 13.39 6.32 -11.77
C GLU A 168 13.83 7.54 -10.94
N ILE A 169 14.08 7.39 -9.66
CA ILE A 169 14.60 8.45 -8.79
C ILE A 169 15.98 8.92 -9.28
N ALA A 170 16.87 7.99 -9.66
CA ALA A 170 18.19 8.34 -10.18
C ALA A 170 18.09 9.11 -11.50
N ARG A 171 17.24 8.64 -12.44
CA ARG A 171 16.96 9.33 -13.71
C ARG A 171 16.46 10.75 -13.50
N LEU A 172 15.47 10.93 -12.62
CA LEU A 172 14.85 12.22 -12.36
C LEU A 172 15.81 13.20 -11.64
N ARG A 173 16.69 12.71 -10.78
CA ARG A 173 17.73 13.54 -10.16
C ARG A 173 18.69 14.09 -11.22
N SER A 174 19.17 13.24 -12.12
CA SER A 174 20.03 13.67 -13.22
C SER A 174 19.31 14.65 -14.17
N ALA A 175 18.06 14.37 -14.51
CA ALA A 175 17.24 15.27 -15.34
C ALA A 175 17.07 16.65 -14.70
N LEU A 176 16.88 16.73 -13.39
CA LEU A 176 16.75 18.02 -12.67
C LEU A 176 18.05 18.84 -12.64
N GLU A 177 19.21 18.18 -12.60
CA GLU A 177 20.50 18.88 -12.74
C GLU A 177 20.62 19.53 -14.10
N ASP A 178 20.27 18.78 -15.17
CA ASP A 178 20.26 19.30 -16.56
C ASP A 178 19.20 20.40 -16.73
N ASP A 179 17.98 20.20 -16.22
CA ASP A 179 16.91 21.21 -16.30
C ASP A 179 17.31 22.54 -15.66
N ASN A 180 17.97 22.50 -14.51
CA ASN A 180 18.46 23.71 -13.85
C ASN A 180 19.46 24.48 -14.73
N ARG A 181 20.25 23.76 -15.51
CA ARG A 181 21.20 24.34 -16.47
C ARG A 181 20.47 24.86 -17.71
N ILE A 182 19.52 24.08 -18.24
CA ILE A 182 18.72 24.44 -19.43
C ILE A 182 17.93 25.72 -19.15
N VAL A 183 17.24 25.82 -18.02
CA VAL A 183 16.47 27.04 -17.64
C VAL A 183 17.37 28.28 -17.59
N LYS A 184 18.57 28.17 -16.98
CA LYS A 184 19.54 29.27 -16.94
C LYS A 184 19.97 29.70 -18.33
N LEU A 185 20.28 28.74 -19.22
CA LEU A 185 20.70 29.03 -20.58
C LEU A 185 19.55 29.66 -21.42
N ARG A 186 18.33 29.12 -21.32
CA ARG A 186 17.15 29.67 -22.02
C ARG A 186 16.85 31.09 -21.57
N ARG A 187 16.93 31.36 -20.25
CA ARG A 187 16.79 32.70 -19.70
C ARG A 187 17.82 33.66 -20.24
N SER A 188 19.09 33.29 -20.34
CA SER A 188 20.14 34.11 -20.93
C SER A 188 19.87 34.41 -22.38
N VAL A 189 19.44 33.41 -23.16
CA VAL A 189 19.06 33.57 -24.58
C VAL A 189 17.90 34.55 -24.74
N ARG A 190 16.85 34.43 -23.90
CA ARG A 190 15.73 35.37 -23.90
C ARG A 190 16.17 36.81 -23.61
N MET A 191 17.00 37.05 -22.60
CA MET A 191 17.50 38.37 -22.27
C MET A 191 18.29 38.99 -23.42
N VAL A 192 19.10 38.23 -24.13
CA VAL A 192 19.79 38.70 -25.35
C VAL A 192 18.80 39.01 -26.47
N ALA A 193 17.75 38.19 -26.63
CA ALA A 193 16.72 38.45 -27.64
C ALA A 193 15.91 39.72 -27.34
N GLU A 194 15.60 39.99 -26.06
CA GLU A 194 14.97 41.25 -25.64
C GLU A 194 15.80 42.46 -26.06
N SER A 195 17.10 42.47 -25.77
CA SER A 195 18.00 43.56 -26.19
C SER A 195 18.12 43.69 -27.72
N ARG A 196 18.08 42.55 -28.45
CA ARG A 196 18.10 42.58 -29.90
C ARG A 196 16.81 43.14 -30.51
N LEU A 197 15.66 42.86 -29.89
CA LEU A 197 14.38 43.44 -30.30
C LEU A 197 14.39 44.99 -30.07
N GLU A 198 14.86 45.45 -28.89
CA GLU A 198 14.99 46.87 -28.62
C GLU A 198 15.86 47.61 -29.62
N ASN A 199 16.89 46.94 -30.17
CA ASN A 199 17.77 47.48 -31.16
C ASN A 199 17.29 47.22 -32.60
N GLY A 200 16.08 46.67 -32.81
CA GLY A 200 15.49 46.42 -34.09
C GLY A 200 16.19 45.33 -34.95
N VAL A 201 16.96 44.43 -34.28
CA VAL A 201 17.73 43.36 -34.96
C VAL A 201 16.90 42.09 -35.18
N ILE A 202 15.89 41.85 -34.36
CA ILE A 202 14.94 40.72 -34.48
C ILE A 202 13.52 41.24 -34.40
N ASP A 203 12.56 40.42 -34.82
CA ASP A 203 11.13 40.72 -34.71
C ASP A 203 10.52 40.23 -33.39
N ALA A 204 9.27 40.61 -33.13
CA ALA A 204 8.53 40.21 -31.94
C ALA A 204 8.25 38.70 -31.90
N THR A 205 8.09 38.06 -33.05
CA THR A 205 7.85 36.62 -33.19
C THR A 205 9.06 35.81 -32.70
N ASP A 206 10.27 36.27 -33.05
CA ASP A 206 11.50 35.64 -32.60
C ASP A 206 11.66 35.75 -31.09
N LEU A 207 11.34 36.89 -30.47
CA LEU A 207 11.34 37.04 -29.02
C LEU A 207 10.31 36.12 -28.36
N LEU A 208 9.08 36.05 -28.88
CA LEU A 208 8.03 35.17 -28.37
C LEU A 208 8.46 33.70 -28.32
N ARG A 209 9.16 33.22 -29.35
CA ARG A 209 9.74 31.87 -29.38
C ARG A 209 10.73 31.67 -28.23
N LYS A 210 11.58 32.64 -27.90
CA LYS A 210 12.53 32.53 -26.79
C LYS A 210 11.84 32.55 -25.42
N ILE A 211 10.76 33.31 -25.31
CA ILE A 211 9.90 33.29 -24.11
C ILE A 211 9.22 31.93 -23.94
N ALA A 212 8.64 31.39 -25.01
CA ALA A 212 8.02 30.08 -25.02
C ALA A 212 9.02 28.96 -24.66
N ASP A 213 10.24 29.03 -25.24
CA ASP A 213 11.34 28.11 -24.93
C ASP A 213 11.72 28.11 -23.43
N GLU A 214 11.86 29.30 -22.80
CA GLU A 214 12.16 29.45 -21.39
C GLU A 214 11.01 28.93 -20.50
N THR A 215 9.77 29.27 -20.89
CA THR A 215 8.56 28.80 -20.18
C THR A 215 8.47 27.29 -20.21
N THR A 216 8.66 26.68 -21.38
CA THR A 216 8.65 25.22 -21.53
C THR A 216 9.73 24.57 -20.67
N ALA A 217 10.96 25.10 -20.69
CA ALA A 217 12.04 24.58 -19.84
C ALA A 217 11.72 24.68 -18.35
N THR A 218 11.10 25.77 -17.93
CA THR A 218 10.69 25.97 -16.53
C THR A 218 9.57 25.01 -16.10
N LEU A 219 8.61 24.77 -17.00
CA LEU A 219 7.54 23.78 -16.76
C LEU A 219 8.09 22.37 -16.67
N ASN A 220 8.97 21.98 -17.60
CA ASN A 220 9.60 20.65 -17.57
C ASN A 220 10.36 20.41 -16.27
N ARG A 221 11.17 21.38 -15.83
CA ARG A 221 11.84 21.31 -14.54
C ARG A 221 10.86 21.13 -13.39
N SER A 222 9.77 21.88 -13.37
CA SER A 222 8.75 21.77 -12.31
C SER A 222 8.05 20.43 -12.33
N THR A 223 7.81 19.87 -13.52
CA THR A 223 7.23 18.52 -13.69
C THR A 223 8.16 17.45 -13.14
N HIS A 224 9.43 17.44 -13.57
CA HIS A 224 10.41 16.47 -13.07
C HIS A 224 10.62 16.57 -11.55
N GLU A 225 10.53 17.77 -10.97
CA GLU A 225 10.62 17.95 -9.52
C GLU A 225 9.43 17.30 -8.79
N ILE A 226 8.22 17.38 -9.33
CA ILE A 226 7.04 16.73 -8.77
C ILE A 226 7.10 15.22 -9.00
N GLU A 227 7.52 14.78 -10.17
CA GLU A 227 7.71 13.35 -10.47
C GLU A 227 8.74 12.71 -9.54
N LEU A 228 9.84 13.42 -9.22
CA LEU A 228 10.84 12.96 -8.26
C LEU A 228 10.24 12.80 -6.85
N LEU A 229 9.44 13.77 -6.42
CA LEU A 229 8.70 13.65 -5.15
C LEU A 229 7.77 12.45 -5.17
N GLN A 230 6.99 12.28 -6.23
CA GLN A 230 6.07 11.16 -6.38
C GLN A 230 6.81 9.81 -6.35
N ALA A 231 7.91 9.68 -7.10
CA ALA A 231 8.71 8.46 -7.12
C ALA A 231 9.29 8.13 -5.74
N THR A 232 9.77 9.16 -5.01
CA THR A 232 10.30 9.00 -3.65
C THR A 232 9.23 8.54 -2.66
N TYR A 233 8.04 9.15 -2.70
CA TYR A 233 6.92 8.74 -1.85
C TYR A 233 6.37 7.37 -2.23
N ARG A 234 6.38 7.00 -3.53
CA ARG A 234 6.02 5.65 -3.98
C ARG A 234 6.98 4.62 -3.40
N LEU A 235 8.30 4.87 -3.48
CA LEU A 235 9.31 4.01 -2.86
C LEU A 235 9.09 3.86 -1.35
N LYS A 236 8.81 4.97 -0.65
CA LYS A 236 8.48 4.96 0.78
C LYS A 236 7.27 4.07 1.07
N THR A 237 6.20 4.20 0.29
CA THR A 237 5.00 3.37 0.42
C THR A 237 5.28 1.89 0.10
N THR A 238 6.09 1.62 -0.93
CA THR A 238 6.50 0.24 -1.29
C THR A 238 7.24 -0.46 -0.15
N LEU A 239 8.02 0.29 0.63
CA LEU A 239 8.76 -0.23 1.79
C LEU A 239 7.97 -0.12 3.11
N ASN A 240 6.87 0.61 3.13
CA ASN A 240 6.05 0.95 4.32
C ASN A 240 6.88 1.64 5.41
N GLN A 241 7.56 2.75 5.02
CA GLN A 241 8.39 3.59 5.90
C GLN A 241 7.79 4.97 6.09
#